data_89bcf3efcf749c5c4d15374520f893cb
#
_entry.id   89bcf3efcf749c5c4d15374520f893cb
#
_cell.length_a   1.000
_cell.length_b   1.000
_cell.length_c   1.000
_cell.angle_alpha   90.00
_cell.angle_beta   90.00
_cell.angle_gamma   90.00
#
_symmetry.space_group_name_H-M   'P 1'
#
loop_
_entity.id
_entity.type
_entity.pdbx_description
1 polymer ?
#
loop_
_entity_poly.entity_id
_entity_poly.type
_entity_poly.pdbx_seq_one_letter_code
_entity_poly.pdbx_strand_id
1 'polypeptide(L)'
;LDSAKKAIAATRSAVVVEGYTDVMACHLAGVETAVATCGTAFGVEHIKILRRIMRDEADLAPARVIFTFDGDRAGQAAAMKAFKEDQRWASQSFVAVAAGGQDPCELRLNEGEDAVRALVEDAVPMFEFAVRTTISRFDLDSAEGRVEALRAAAPIIAGIRDEALRPEYTRTVAGWLGVEVEQVSDAVKRVGRGGGPRTHGPAQERYAEPSEAALEPSSSELAASLPAPNLRDPVVQAERQLLQCVLQFPSAVDPLELALIQPLDFTAPVHQEVFAAVAAVGETAGQSMSAWQAAVAAAGP
;
A
#
# COMPACT_ATOMS: atom_id res chain seq x y z
N LEU A 1 -22.51 -4.33 -5.69
CA LEU A 1 -23.02 -3.02 -5.22
C LEU A 1 -24.55 -2.99 -5.19
N ASP A 2 -25.26 -3.50 -6.23
CA ASP A 2 -26.74 -3.44 -6.28
C ASP A 2 -27.39 -4.15 -5.10
N SER A 3 -26.91 -5.33 -4.72
CA SER A 3 -27.40 -6.06 -3.55
C SER A 3 -27.17 -5.32 -2.24
N ALA A 4 -26.01 -4.70 -2.08
CA ALA A 4 -25.63 -4.01 -0.84
C ALA A 4 -26.22 -2.59 -0.71
N LYS A 5 -26.61 -1.96 -1.82
CA LYS A 5 -26.98 -0.53 -1.86
C LYS A 5 -28.07 -0.15 -0.85
N LYS A 6 -29.09 -1.00 -0.68
CA LYS A 6 -30.20 -0.74 0.24
C LYS A 6 -29.73 -0.82 1.71
N ALA A 7 -28.93 -1.85 2.03
CA ALA A 7 -28.35 -2.02 3.37
C ALA A 7 -27.39 -0.89 3.70
N ILE A 8 -26.50 -0.51 2.78
CA ILE A 8 -25.57 0.63 2.95
C ILE A 8 -26.31 1.93 3.20
N ALA A 9 -27.38 2.21 2.42
CA ALA A 9 -28.17 3.43 2.61
C ALA A 9 -28.90 3.46 3.96
N ALA A 10 -29.40 2.33 4.43
CA ALA A 10 -30.13 2.21 5.69
C ALA A 10 -29.21 2.34 6.91
N THR A 11 -28.05 1.69 6.88
CA THR A 11 -27.11 1.65 8.00
C THR A 11 -26.06 2.78 7.95
N ARG A 12 -25.91 3.44 6.81
CA ARG A 12 -24.83 4.39 6.53
C ARG A 12 -23.44 3.81 6.77
N SER A 13 -23.33 2.50 6.57
CA SER A 13 -22.09 1.73 6.74
C SER A 13 -21.80 0.91 5.49
N ALA A 14 -20.55 0.86 5.05
CA ALA A 14 -20.12 0.00 3.96
C ALA A 14 -18.88 -0.78 4.40
N VAL A 15 -18.84 -2.07 4.05
CA VAL A 15 -17.66 -2.93 4.20
C VAL A 15 -17.02 -3.09 2.83
N VAL A 16 -15.76 -2.69 2.69
CA VAL A 16 -15.01 -2.77 1.44
C VAL A 16 -14.05 -3.94 1.52
N VAL A 17 -14.25 -4.92 0.66
CA VAL A 17 -13.45 -6.14 0.54
C VAL A 17 -12.70 -6.16 -0.80
N GLU A 18 -11.80 -7.11 -1.01
CA GLU A 18 -11.01 -7.19 -2.23
C GLU A 18 -11.75 -7.88 -3.38
N GLY A 19 -12.32 -9.04 -3.13
CA GLY A 19 -12.88 -9.93 -4.14
C GLY A 19 -14.38 -10.25 -4.03
N TYR A 20 -14.89 -10.92 -5.05
CA TYR A 20 -16.28 -11.37 -5.08
C TYR A 20 -16.58 -12.46 -4.05
N THR A 21 -15.62 -13.35 -3.78
CA THR A 21 -15.72 -14.42 -2.79
C THR A 21 -15.90 -13.84 -1.40
N ASP A 22 -15.20 -12.76 -1.09
CA ASP A 22 -15.30 -12.06 0.19
C ASP A 22 -16.66 -11.38 0.36
N VAL A 23 -17.19 -10.76 -0.72
CA VAL A 23 -18.56 -10.22 -0.70
C VAL A 23 -19.55 -11.33 -0.42
N MET A 24 -19.44 -12.49 -1.08
CA MET A 24 -20.33 -13.63 -0.85
C MET A 24 -20.22 -14.13 0.59
N ALA A 25 -19.02 -14.29 1.12
CA ALA A 25 -18.78 -14.72 2.49
C ALA A 25 -19.39 -13.74 3.51
N CYS A 26 -19.18 -12.43 3.32
CA CYS A 26 -19.78 -11.38 4.15
C CYS A 26 -21.31 -11.42 4.11
N HIS A 27 -21.92 -11.48 2.91
CA HIS A 27 -23.37 -11.53 2.78
C HIS A 27 -23.97 -12.78 3.40
N LEU A 28 -23.35 -13.95 3.23
CA LEU A 28 -23.77 -15.20 3.87
C LEU A 28 -23.66 -15.11 5.41
N ALA A 29 -22.69 -14.38 5.91
CA ALA A 29 -22.55 -14.11 7.34
C ALA A 29 -23.50 -13.02 7.86
N GLY A 30 -24.36 -12.44 7.02
CA GLY A 30 -25.30 -11.39 7.40
C GLY A 30 -24.72 -9.96 7.30
N VAL A 31 -23.51 -9.78 6.80
CA VAL A 31 -22.88 -8.48 6.54
C VAL A 31 -23.29 -8.00 5.13
N GLU A 32 -24.55 -7.59 5.00
CA GLU A 32 -25.16 -7.22 3.71
C GLU A 32 -24.62 -5.91 3.10
N THR A 33 -23.78 -5.19 3.83
CA THR A 33 -23.16 -3.91 3.41
C THR A 33 -21.85 -4.10 2.67
N ALA A 34 -21.41 -5.36 2.43
CA ALA A 34 -20.13 -5.66 1.81
C ALA A 34 -20.16 -5.41 0.29
N VAL A 35 -19.10 -4.78 -0.20
CA VAL A 35 -18.84 -4.48 -1.62
C VAL A 35 -17.37 -4.70 -1.93
N ALA A 36 -17.02 -5.11 -3.17
CA ALA A 36 -15.64 -5.35 -3.57
C ALA A 36 -15.10 -4.28 -4.51
N THR A 37 -13.78 -4.10 -4.47
CA THR A 37 -13.02 -3.27 -5.42
C THR A 37 -12.66 -4.02 -6.70
N CYS A 38 -12.72 -5.35 -6.68
CA CYS A 38 -12.56 -6.25 -7.82
C CYS A 38 -11.26 -6.04 -8.61
N GLY A 39 -10.13 -6.14 -7.93
CA GLY A 39 -8.79 -6.02 -8.54
C GLY A 39 -8.34 -4.60 -8.85
N THR A 40 -9.16 -3.60 -8.51
CA THR A 40 -8.77 -2.19 -8.62
C THR A 40 -8.44 -1.61 -7.25
N ALA A 41 -7.50 -0.67 -7.19
CA ALA A 41 -7.26 0.03 -5.93
C ALA A 41 -8.48 0.89 -5.55
N PHE A 42 -8.85 0.88 -4.25
CA PHE A 42 -9.84 1.80 -3.74
C PHE A 42 -9.38 3.25 -3.95
N GLY A 43 -10.22 4.08 -4.54
CA GLY A 43 -9.86 5.46 -4.91
C GLY A 43 -11.06 6.41 -4.96
N VAL A 44 -10.82 7.61 -5.45
CA VAL A 44 -11.75 8.75 -5.41
C VAL A 44 -13.13 8.43 -5.99
N GLU A 45 -13.20 7.65 -7.07
CA GLU A 45 -14.49 7.31 -7.69
C GLU A 45 -15.33 6.37 -6.80
N HIS A 46 -14.70 5.41 -6.13
CA HIS A 46 -15.36 4.57 -5.15
C HIS A 46 -15.89 5.40 -3.96
N ILE A 47 -15.09 6.34 -3.48
CA ILE A 47 -15.48 7.30 -2.43
C ILE A 47 -16.73 8.08 -2.85
N LYS A 48 -16.76 8.65 -4.05
CA LYS A 48 -17.90 9.41 -4.56
C LYS A 48 -19.19 8.57 -4.61
N ILE A 49 -19.09 7.33 -5.06
CA ILE A 49 -20.23 6.41 -5.16
C ILE A 49 -20.78 6.10 -3.76
N LEU A 50 -19.90 5.69 -2.82
CA LEU A 50 -20.32 5.34 -1.47
C LEU A 50 -20.89 6.55 -0.72
N ARG A 51 -20.26 7.73 -0.80
CA ARG A 51 -20.78 8.97 -0.19
C ARG A 51 -22.20 9.29 -0.65
N ARG A 52 -22.46 9.16 -1.95
CA ARG A 52 -23.80 9.38 -2.50
C ARG A 52 -24.82 8.38 -1.96
N ILE A 53 -24.45 7.10 -1.82
CA ILE A 53 -25.36 6.06 -1.29
C ILE A 53 -25.62 6.27 0.20
N MET A 54 -24.58 6.55 0.98
CA MET A 54 -24.65 6.74 2.42
C MET A 54 -25.21 8.11 2.83
N ARG A 55 -25.41 9.03 1.87
CA ARG A 55 -25.76 10.45 2.15
C ARG A 55 -24.81 11.05 3.19
N ASP A 56 -23.50 10.96 2.88
CA ASP A 56 -22.45 11.45 3.77
C ASP A 56 -22.39 12.99 3.70
N GLU A 57 -23.27 13.63 4.46
CA GLU A 57 -23.43 15.08 4.59
C GLU A 57 -22.95 15.53 5.97
N ALA A 58 -22.42 16.74 6.06
CA ALA A 58 -21.74 17.23 7.27
C ALA A 58 -22.66 17.41 8.50
N ASP A 59 -23.96 17.57 8.28
CA ASP A 59 -25.00 17.74 9.30
C ASP A 59 -25.62 16.43 9.81
N LEU A 60 -25.27 15.32 9.19
CA LEU A 60 -25.70 13.99 9.61
C LEU A 60 -24.59 13.27 10.42
N ALA A 61 -24.98 12.27 11.22
CA ALA A 61 -24.00 11.41 11.87
C ALA A 61 -23.00 10.83 10.85
N PRO A 62 -21.69 10.77 11.16
CA PRO A 62 -20.68 10.31 10.21
C PRO A 62 -21.01 8.93 9.65
N ALA A 63 -20.87 8.75 8.35
CA ALA A 63 -20.97 7.44 7.72
C ALA A 63 -19.73 6.60 8.07
N ARG A 64 -19.89 5.27 8.16
CA ARG A 64 -18.81 4.35 8.55
C ARG A 64 -18.37 3.52 7.34
N VAL A 65 -17.07 3.52 7.05
CA VAL A 65 -16.49 2.67 6.02
C VAL A 65 -15.44 1.78 6.65
N ILE A 66 -15.61 0.48 6.50
CA ILE A 66 -14.75 -0.54 7.06
C ILE A 66 -14.02 -1.21 5.89
N PHE A 67 -12.71 -1.15 5.91
CA PHE A 67 -11.87 -1.85 4.96
C PHE A 67 -11.40 -3.17 5.56
N THR A 68 -11.65 -4.28 4.86
CA THR A 68 -11.03 -5.54 5.21
C THR A 68 -9.81 -5.73 4.32
N PHE A 69 -8.68 -6.00 4.93
CA PHE A 69 -7.44 -6.28 4.24
C PHE A 69 -6.87 -7.59 4.75
N ASP A 70 -6.20 -8.32 3.87
CA ASP A 70 -5.39 -9.46 4.29
C ASP A 70 -4.35 -8.98 5.30
N GLY A 71 -4.16 -9.73 6.38
CA GLY A 71 -3.24 -9.36 7.46
C GLY A 71 -1.76 -9.40 7.05
N ASP A 72 -1.48 -9.65 5.78
CA ASP A 72 -0.15 -9.70 5.20
C ASP A 72 0.44 -8.31 4.90
N ARG A 73 1.66 -8.27 4.37
CA ARG A 73 2.34 -7.01 4.00
C ARG A 73 1.63 -6.25 2.88
N ALA A 74 0.95 -6.96 1.96
CA ALA A 74 0.23 -6.35 0.85
C ALA A 74 -1.05 -5.67 1.34
N GLY A 75 -1.82 -6.35 2.19
CA GLY A 75 -3.00 -5.80 2.86
C GLY A 75 -2.67 -4.58 3.72
N GLN A 76 -1.56 -4.62 4.50
CA GLN A 76 -1.09 -3.46 5.25
C GLN A 76 -0.74 -2.28 4.34
N ALA A 77 -0.11 -2.54 3.19
CA ALA A 77 0.21 -1.49 2.22
C ALA A 77 -1.06 -0.92 1.57
N ALA A 78 -2.07 -1.76 1.30
CA ALA A 78 -3.38 -1.35 0.79
C ALA A 78 -4.11 -0.47 1.83
N ALA A 79 -4.09 -0.85 3.11
CA ALA A 79 -4.64 -0.05 4.21
C ALA A 79 -3.96 1.33 4.30
N MET A 80 -2.63 1.38 4.22
CA MET A 80 -1.88 2.64 4.24
C MET A 80 -2.14 3.51 3.00
N LYS A 81 -2.46 2.92 1.85
CA LYS A 81 -2.89 3.64 0.66
C LYS A 81 -4.30 4.22 0.85
N ALA A 82 -5.25 3.41 1.34
CA ALA A 82 -6.60 3.85 1.65
C ALA A 82 -6.61 4.98 2.68
N PHE A 83 -5.71 4.95 3.68
CA PHE A 83 -5.51 6.01 4.66
C PHE A 83 -5.24 7.39 4.03
N LYS A 84 -4.49 7.46 2.92
CA LYS A 84 -4.25 8.73 2.21
C LYS A 84 -5.54 9.27 1.56
N GLU A 85 -6.44 8.39 1.17
CA GLU A 85 -7.74 8.76 0.59
C GLU A 85 -8.75 9.15 1.66
N ASP A 86 -8.66 8.59 2.88
CA ASP A 86 -9.51 8.94 4.04
C ASP A 86 -9.48 10.43 4.36
N GLN A 87 -8.33 11.07 4.18
CA GLN A 87 -8.15 12.52 4.36
C GLN A 87 -9.13 13.37 3.53
N ARG A 88 -9.74 12.80 2.50
CA ARG A 88 -10.73 13.45 1.63
C ARG A 88 -12.16 13.10 1.99
N TRP A 89 -12.35 12.26 2.99
CA TRP A 89 -13.65 11.75 3.40
C TRP A 89 -14.09 12.35 4.74
N ALA A 90 -15.35 12.81 4.82
CA ALA A 90 -15.96 13.26 6.07
C ALA A 90 -16.42 12.10 6.95
N SER A 91 -16.53 10.89 6.38
CA SER A 91 -16.90 9.66 7.11
C SER A 91 -15.75 9.15 7.97
N GLN A 92 -16.07 8.40 9.00
CA GLN A 92 -15.07 7.65 9.75
C GLN A 92 -14.67 6.37 8.99
N SER A 93 -13.37 6.18 8.80
CA SER A 93 -12.80 4.98 8.16
C SER A 93 -12.19 4.06 9.22
N PHE A 94 -12.45 2.77 9.05
CA PHE A 94 -12.02 1.70 9.94
C PHE A 94 -11.31 0.60 9.16
N VAL A 95 -10.50 -0.17 9.84
CA VAL A 95 -9.79 -1.33 9.29
C VAL A 95 -10.15 -2.56 10.10
N ALA A 96 -10.52 -3.62 9.42
CA ALA A 96 -10.74 -4.93 9.96
C ALA A 96 -9.68 -5.89 9.39
N VAL A 97 -8.87 -6.50 10.26
CA VAL A 97 -7.82 -7.45 9.88
C VAL A 97 -8.05 -8.72 10.66
N ALA A 98 -8.26 -9.83 9.97
CA ALA A 98 -8.42 -11.12 10.62
C ALA A 98 -7.10 -11.60 11.23
N ALA A 99 -7.19 -12.28 12.36
CA ALA A 99 -6.05 -12.96 12.95
C ALA A 99 -5.51 -14.00 11.95
N GLY A 100 -4.18 -14.03 11.75
CA GLY A 100 -3.54 -14.96 10.81
C GLY A 100 -3.59 -14.54 9.34
N GLY A 101 -4.11 -13.36 9.02
CA GLY A 101 -4.06 -12.80 7.66
C GLY A 101 -5.06 -13.43 6.69
N GLN A 102 -6.13 -14.01 7.20
CA GLN A 102 -7.18 -14.63 6.40
C GLN A 102 -8.07 -13.57 5.74
N ASP A 103 -8.48 -13.81 4.51
CA ASP A 103 -9.56 -13.04 3.89
C ASP A 103 -10.94 -13.44 4.49
N PRO A 104 -12.00 -12.65 4.28
CA PRO A 104 -13.34 -12.97 4.78
C PRO A 104 -13.88 -14.33 4.32
N CYS A 105 -13.49 -14.80 3.12
CA CYS A 105 -13.91 -16.09 2.60
C CYS A 105 -13.22 -17.25 3.35
N GLU A 106 -11.91 -17.17 3.53
CA GLU A 106 -11.13 -18.14 4.30
C GLU A 106 -11.57 -18.16 5.78
N LEU A 107 -11.77 -16.98 6.37
CA LEU A 107 -12.23 -16.85 7.76
C LEU A 107 -13.58 -17.54 7.95
N ARG A 108 -14.53 -17.31 7.03
CA ARG A 108 -15.84 -17.96 7.09
C ARG A 108 -15.74 -19.48 6.98
N LEU A 109 -14.88 -19.99 6.09
CA LEU A 109 -14.69 -21.44 5.87
C LEU A 109 -14.06 -22.12 7.09
N ASN A 110 -13.11 -21.44 7.74
CA ASN A 110 -12.33 -22.01 8.85
C ASN A 110 -13.00 -21.83 10.22
N GLU A 111 -13.64 -20.68 10.45
CA GLU A 111 -14.13 -20.27 11.77
C GLU A 111 -15.64 -19.95 11.80
N GLY A 112 -16.28 -19.91 10.62
CA GLY A 112 -17.73 -19.73 10.50
C GLY A 112 -18.19 -18.27 10.36
N GLU A 113 -19.51 -18.10 10.32
CA GLU A 113 -20.15 -16.81 10.05
C GLU A 113 -20.01 -15.82 11.18
N ASP A 114 -19.96 -16.31 12.43
CA ASP A 114 -19.78 -15.48 13.63
C ASP A 114 -18.43 -14.78 13.61
N ALA A 115 -17.38 -15.44 13.14
CA ALA A 115 -16.04 -14.86 13.01
C ALA A 115 -16.00 -13.70 12.00
N VAL A 116 -16.72 -13.81 10.89
CA VAL A 116 -16.82 -12.72 9.89
C VAL A 116 -17.58 -11.53 10.46
N ARG A 117 -18.65 -11.77 11.25
CA ARG A 117 -19.35 -10.67 11.94
C ARG A 117 -18.46 -9.97 12.95
N ALA A 118 -17.77 -10.75 13.79
CA ALA A 118 -16.82 -10.23 14.79
C ALA A 118 -15.70 -9.40 14.12
N LEU A 119 -15.14 -9.88 13.00
CA LEU A 119 -14.14 -9.14 12.24
C LEU A 119 -14.60 -7.71 11.89
N VAL A 120 -15.85 -7.56 11.46
CA VAL A 120 -16.41 -6.25 11.08
C VAL A 120 -16.76 -5.41 12.31
N GLU A 121 -17.27 -6.04 13.39
CA GLU A 121 -17.61 -5.35 14.63
C GLU A 121 -16.36 -4.82 15.36
N ASP A 122 -15.28 -5.59 15.36
CA ASP A 122 -14.00 -5.27 16.02
C ASP A 122 -13.08 -4.36 15.17
N ALA A 123 -13.59 -3.82 14.05
CA ALA A 123 -12.82 -2.94 13.19
C ALA A 123 -12.30 -1.71 13.97
N VAL A 124 -11.01 -1.43 13.84
CA VAL A 124 -10.34 -0.31 14.51
C VAL A 124 -10.28 0.93 13.61
N PRO A 125 -10.26 2.15 14.17
CA PRO A 125 -10.09 3.36 13.38
C PRO A 125 -8.83 3.31 12.51
N MET A 126 -8.93 3.79 11.28
CA MET A 126 -7.83 3.78 10.30
C MET A 126 -6.57 4.49 10.83
N PHE A 127 -6.73 5.61 11.56
CA PHE A 127 -5.60 6.32 12.17
C PHE A 127 -4.90 5.48 13.24
N GLU A 128 -5.67 4.77 14.07
CA GLU A 128 -5.13 3.85 15.07
C GLU A 128 -4.33 2.74 14.39
N PHE A 129 -4.91 2.09 13.39
CA PHE A 129 -4.24 1.05 12.62
C PHE A 129 -2.94 1.56 11.98
N ALA A 130 -2.98 2.73 11.32
CA ALA A 130 -1.82 3.32 10.69
C ALA A 130 -0.67 3.61 11.66
N VAL A 131 -0.99 4.16 12.83
CA VAL A 131 0.02 4.45 13.86
C VAL A 131 0.57 3.15 14.44
N ARG A 132 -0.30 2.19 14.84
CA ARG A 132 0.14 0.90 15.40
C ARG A 132 1.04 0.13 14.43
N THR A 133 0.65 0.04 13.15
CA THR A 133 1.47 -0.58 12.10
C THR A 133 2.81 0.12 11.90
N THR A 134 2.85 1.43 12.08
CA THR A 134 4.09 2.19 11.95
C THR A 134 5.03 1.95 13.14
N ILE A 135 4.52 2.06 14.35
CA ILE A 135 5.34 1.90 15.57
C ILE A 135 5.78 0.46 15.82
N SER A 136 5.02 -0.54 15.37
CA SER A 136 5.36 -1.96 15.54
C SER A 136 6.64 -2.40 14.83
N ARG A 137 7.20 -1.55 13.97
CA ARG A 137 8.47 -1.79 13.26
C ARG A 137 9.71 -1.46 14.09
N PHE A 138 9.51 -0.84 15.26
CA PHE A 138 10.58 -0.34 16.13
C PHE A 138 10.59 -1.13 17.44
N ASP A 139 11.77 -1.25 18.02
CA ASP A 139 11.95 -1.83 19.36
C ASP A 139 11.53 -0.81 20.42
N LEU A 140 10.32 -0.94 20.96
CA LEU A 140 9.78 -0.03 21.96
C LEU A 140 10.37 -0.25 23.37
N ASP A 141 11.11 -1.31 23.60
CA ASP A 141 11.78 -1.55 24.87
C ASP A 141 13.06 -0.68 25.01
N SER A 142 13.67 -0.30 23.86
CA SER A 142 14.82 0.59 23.82
C SER A 142 14.42 2.08 23.78
N ALA A 143 15.24 2.96 24.33
CA ALA A 143 15.03 4.41 24.28
C ALA A 143 15.13 4.94 22.83
N GLU A 144 16.10 4.44 22.08
CA GLU A 144 16.35 4.78 20.68
C GLU A 144 15.16 4.38 19.82
N GLY A 145 14.64 3.15 19.96
CA GLY A 145 13.50 2.65 19.22
C GLY A 145 12.22 3.45 19.50
N ARG A 146 11.97 3.87 20.76
CA ARG A 146 10.84 4.75 21.10
C ARG A 146 10.97 6.12 20.42
N VAL A 147 12.17 6.69 20.34
CA VAL A 147 12.40 7.98 19.67
C VAL A 147 12.18 7.85 18.15
N GLU A 148 12.64 6.76 17.54
CA GLU A 148 12.42 6.50 16.11
C GLU A 148 10.96 6.25 15.80
N ALA A 149 10.27 5.46 16.62
CA ALA A 149 8.83 5.23 16.52
C ALA A 149 8.03 6.54 16.61
N LEU A 150 8.39 7.42 17.55
CA LEU A 150 7.78 8.74 17.69
C LEU A 150 7.99 9.60 16.42
N ARG A 151 9.20 9.62 15.87
CA ARG A 151 9.50 10.35 14.63
C ARG A 151 8.68 9.83 13.45
N ALA A 152 8.47 8.52 13.38
CA ALA A 152 7.69 7.88 12.32
C ALA A 152 6.18 8.11 12.48
N ALA A 153 5.66 8.13 13.71
CA ALA A 153 4.24 8.33 14.01
C ALA A 153 3.80 9.80 13.93
N ALA A 154 4.67 10.76 14.26
CA ALA A 154 4.33 12.18 14.31
C ALA A 154 3.72 12.73 13.00
N PRO A 155 4.18 12.38 11.78
CA PRO A 155 3.55 12.81 10.53
C PRO A 155 2.12 12.31 10.36
N ILE A 156 1.80 11.11 10.85
CA ILE A 156 0.45 10.53 10.77
C ILE A 156 -0.49 11.36 11.64
N ILE A 157 -0.09 11.68 12.87
CA ILE A 157 -0.89 12.49 13.80
C ILE A 157 -1.04 13.92 13.27
N ALA A 158 0.05 14.52 12.74
CA ALA A 158 0.00 15.86 12.14
C ALA A 158 -0.97 15.92 10.94
N GLY A 159 -1.13 14.81 10.22
CA GLY A 159 -2.05 14.66 9.09
C GLY A 159 -3.53 14.61 9.49
N ILE A 160 -3.89 14.43 10.76
CA ILE A 160 -5.29 14.43 11.22
C ILE A 160 -5.88 15.84 11.01
N ARG A 161 -6.91 15.93 10.17
CA ARG A 161 -7.55 17.23 9.86
C ARG A 161 -8.41 17.75 10.99
N ASP A 162 -9.08 16.85 11.70
CA ASP A 162 -9.90 17.21 12.85
C ASP A 162 -9.00 17.65 14.02
N GLU A 163 -9.08 18.91 14.37
CA GLU A 163 -8.28 19.50 15.44
C GLU A 163 -8.66 18.97 16.83
N ALA A 164 -9.90 18.47 17.02
CA ALA A 164 -10.32 17.87 18.28
C ALA A 164 -9.77 16.45 18.45
N LEU A 165 -9.63 15.69 17.37
CA LEU A 165 -9.07 14.35 17.41
C LEU A 165 -7.54 14.33 17.62
N ARG A 166 -6.84 15.33 17.12
CA ARG A 166 -5.36 15.37 17.18
C ARG A 166 -4.80 15.29 18.60
N PRO A 167 -5.32 16.01 19.63
CA PRO A 167 -4.89 15.88 21.02
C PRO A 167 -5.17 14.49 21.60
N GLU A 168 -6.28 13.85 21.23
CA GLU A 168 -6.63 12.52 21.70
C GLU A 168 -5.64 11.48 21.18
N TYR A 169 -5.34 11.49 19.87
CA TYR A 169 -4.32 10.63 19.32
C TYR A 169 -2.92 10.92 19.87
N THR A 170 -2.60 12.17 20.17
CA THR A 170 -1.34 12.55 20.82
C THR A 170 -1.20 11.86 22.18
N ARG A 171 -2.25 11.86 23.02
CA ARG A 171 -2.26 11.17 24.32
C ARG A 171 -2.19 9.64 24.16
N THR A 172 -2.98 9.10 23.26
CA THR A 172 -3.01 7.66 23.01
C THR A 172 -1.65 7.13 22.57
N VAL A 173 -1.00 7.82 21.62
CA VAL A 173 0.33 7.44 21.10
C VAL A 173 1.42 7.62 22.16
N ALA A 174 1.34 8.64 23.01
CA ALA A 174 2.24 8.80 24.15
C ALA A 174 2.18 7.58 25.09
N GLY A 175 0.96 7.09 25.37
CA GLY A 175 0.77 5.86 26.15
C GLY A 175 1.34 4.61 25.49
N TRP A 176 1.16 4.44 24.17
CA TRP A 176 1.71 3.28 23.45
C TRP A 176 3.25 3.28 23.39
N LEU A 177 3.86 4.46 23.30
CA LEU A 177 5.31 4.62 23.24
C LEU A 177 5.97 4.67 24.63
N GLY A 178 5.18 4.85 25.70
CA GLY A 178 5.72 5.06 27.04
C GLY A 178 6.56 6.34 27.16
N VAL A 179 6.09 7.42 26.50
CA VAL A 179 6.74 8.75 26.53
C VAL A 179 5.78 9.82 27.03
N GLU A 180 6.30 10.99 27.43
CA GLU A 180 5.48 12.10 27.86
C GLU A 180 4.66 12.70 26.71
N VAL A 181 3.43 13.15 26.98
CA VAL A 181 2.50 13.72 25.99
C VAL A 181 3.10 14.94 25.29
N GLU A 182 3.87 15.74 26.03
CA GLU A 182 4.57 16.93 25.54
C GLU A 182 5.58 16.57 24.45
N GLN A 183 6.29 15.45 24.57
CA GLN A 183 7.26 14.99 23.57
C GLN A 183 6.57 14.66 22.24
N VAL A 184 5.41 13.99 22.31
CA VAL A 184 4.60 13.68 21.10
C VAL A 184 4.04 14.98 20.50
N SER A 185 3.47 15.86 21.34
CA SER A 185 2.93 17.16 20.89
C SER A 185 3.99 17.99 20.18
N ASP A 186 5.20 18.06 20.71
CA ASP A 186 6.30 18.82 20.11
C ASP A 186 6.82 18.18 18.81
N ALA A 187 6.83 16.85 18.72
CA ALA A 187 7.15 16.15 17.49
C ALA A 187 6.12 16.46 16.39
N VAL A 188 4.82 16.40 16.71
CA VAL A 188 3.71 16.72 15.80
C VAL A 188 3.78 18.19 15.33
N LYS A 189 4.02 19.12 16.24
CA LYS A 189 4.18 20.55 15.89
C LYS A 189 5.37 20.82 14.97
N ARG A 190 6.47 20.11 15.17
CA ARG A 190 7.67 20.22 14.29
C ARG A 190 7.38 19.80 12.86
N VAL A 191 6.62 18.74 12.68
CA VAL A 191 6.16 18.29 11.34
C VAL A 191 5.28 19.38 10.69
N GLY A 192 4.31 19.92 11.43
CA GLY A 192 3.37 20.94 10.92
C GLY A 192 4.03 22.27 10.53
N ARG A 193 5.23 22.57 11.06
CA ARG A 193 6.00 23.80 10.74
C ARG A 193 6.95 23.64 9.53
N GLY A 194 6.82 22.60 8.71
CA GLY A 194 7.64 22.39 7.52
C GLY A 194 9.02 21.75 7.81
N GLY A 195 9.22 21.22 9.01
CA GLY A 195 10.36 20.40 9.35
C GLY A 195 10.15 18.95 8.92
N GLY A 196 10.25 18.65 7.62
CA GLY A 196 10.41 17.28 7.16
C GLY A 196 11.63 16.63 7.85
N PRO A 197 11.63 15.27 8.04
CA PRO A 197 12.75 14.61 8.65
C PRO A 197 14.01 14.94 7.84
N ARG A 198 14.96 15.66 8.46
CA ARG A 198 16.34 15.68 7.97
C ARG A 198 16.83 14.25 8.18
N THR A 199 16.83 13.47 7.11
CA THR A 199 17.63 12.26 7.06
C THR A 199 19.07 12.72 7.29
N HIS A 200 19.60 12.44 8.47
CA HIS A 200 21.03 12.42 8.64
C HIS A 200 21.54 11.24 7.80
N GLY A 201 21.87 11.52 6.55
CA GLY A 201 22.77 10.68 5.79
C GLY A 201 24.11 10.65 6.54
N PRO A 202 24.83 9.54 6.50
CA PRO A 202 26.15 9.46 7.13
C PRO A 202 27.02 10.60 6.63
N ALA A 203 27.79 11.18 7.56
CA ALA A 203 28.72 12.26 7.30
C ALA A 203 29.59 11.91 6.08
N GLN A 204 29.50 12.73 5.04
CA GLN A 204 30.44 12.66 3.93
C GLN A 204 31.82 13.08 4.46
N GLU A 205 32.66 12.10 4.75
CA GLU A 205 34.10 12.33 4.80
C GLU A 205 34.54 12.72 3.39
N ARG A 206 35.07 13.95 3.29
CA ARG A 206 35.75 14.45 2.10
C ARG A 206 37.06 13.69 1.96
N TYR A 207 37.12 12.74 1.05
CA TYR A 207 38.37 12.24 0.52
C TYR A 207 38.64 12.87 -0.84
N ALA A 208 39.86 13.36 -0.96
CA ALA A 208 40.45 13.99 -2.13
C ALA A 208 40.49 12.99 -3.31
N GLU A 209 40.33 13.52 -4.53
CA GLU A 209 40.52 12.82 -5.79
C GLU A 209 41.90 12.19 -5.92
N PRO A 210 41.99 11.07 -6.60
CA PRO A 210 43.07 10.85 -7.56
C PRO A 210 42.55 10.33 -8.90
N SER A 211 42.95 11.07 -9.94
CA SER A 211 43.45 10.65 -11.25
C SER A 211 42.79 9.47 -11.99
N GLU A 212 42.39 9.82 -13.20
CA GLU A 212 41.91 9.01 -14.30
C GLU A 212 42.72 7.75 -14.57
N ALA A 213 42.06 6.62 -14.62
CA ALA A 213 42.40 5.51 -15.49
C ALA A 213 41.07 4.91 -16.01
N ALA A 214 40.89 5.00 -17.31
CA ALA A 214 39.71 4.50 -18.00
C ALA A 214 39.55 2.99 -17.83
N LEU A 215 38.47 2.57 -17.16
CA LEU A 215 37.93 1.20 -17.19
C LEU A 215 36.50 1.32 -17.73
N GLU A 216 36.15 0.49 -18.68
CA GLU A 216 34.81 0.41 -19.24
C GLU A 216 33.81 0.13 -18.11
N PRO A 217 32.63 0.82 -18.07
CA PRO A 217 31.68 0.67 -16.99
C PRO A 217 31.08 -0.74 -16.97
N SER A 218 31.00 -1.33 -15.78
CA SER A 218 30.31 -2.60 -15.57
C SER A 218 28.78 -2.43 -15.74
N SER A 219 28.06 -3.50 -16.08
CA SER A 219 26.62 -3.49 -16.31
C SER A 219 25.80 -2.90 -15.13
N SER A 220 26.32 -2.98 -13.89
CA SER A 220 25.69 -2.38 -12.71
C SER A 220 25.81 -0.85 -12.62
N GLU A 221 26.83 -0.26 -13.27
CA GLU A 221 27.01 1.20 -13.33
C GLU A 221 26.15 1.83 -14.43
N LEU A 222 25.87 1.10 -15.50
CA LEU A 222 24.89 1.50 -16.53
C LEU A 222 23.47 1.58 -15.96
N ALA A 223 23.05 0.64 -15.12
CA ALA A 223 21.74 0.66 -14.45
C ALA A 223 21.59 1.87 -13.51
N ALA A 224 22.66 2.29 -12.83
CA ALA A 224 22.63 3.47 -11.95
C ALA A 224 22.58 4.80 -12.73
N SER A 225 22.87 4.81 -14.04
CA SER A 225 22.87 6.00 -14.89
C SER A 225 21.56 6.26 -15.64
N LEU A 226 20.66 5.26 -15.69
CA LEU A 226 19.39 5.41 -16.40
C LEU A 226 18.39 6.25 -15.59
N PRO A 227 17.64 7.17 -16.23
CA PRO A 227 16.65 7.98 -15.56
C PRO A 227 15.51 7.08 -15.01
N ALA A 228 15.11 7.32 -13.76
CA ALA A 228 14.00 6.59 -13.15
C ALA A 228 12.70 6.78 -13.95
N PRO A 229 11.94 5.71 -14.22
CA PRO A 229 10.71 5.78 -15.00
C PRO A 229 9.64 6.61 -14.30
N ASN A 230 8.92 7.46 -15.04
CA ASN A 230 7.80 8.24 -14.50
C ASN A 230 6.57 7.34 -14.30
N LEU A 231 6.43 6.77 -13.11
CA LEU A 231 5.32 5.87 -12.76
C LEU A 231 3.93 6.55 -12.69
N ARG A 232 3.82 7.85 -12.98
CA ARG A 232 2.53 8.55 -13.11
C ARG A 232 2.04 8.58 -14.56
N ASP A 233 2.89 8.26 -15.51
CA ASP A 233 2.54 8.18 -16.91
C ASP A 233 1.79 6.85 -17.18
N PRO A 234 0.56 6.89 -17.74
CA PRO A 234 -0.21 5.69 -18.05
C PRO A 234 0.49 4.73 -19.00
N VAL A 235 1.27 5.25 -19.96
CA VAL A 235 2.04 4.45 -20.92
C VAL A 235 3.14 3.69 -20.18
N VAL A 236 3.92 4.37 -19.34
CA VAL A 236 4.98 3.76 -18.53
C VAL A 236 4.42 2.73 -17.55
N GLN A 237 3.20 2.94 -17.02
CA GLN A 237 2.51 1.95 -16.19
C GLN A 237 2.15 0.69 -17.00
N ALA A 238 1.61 0.84 -18.20
CA ALA A 238 1.27 -0.28 -19.08
C ALA A 238 2.51 -1.09 -19.48
N GLU A 239 3.60 -0.41 -19.83
CA GLU A 239 4.91 -1.03 -20.10
C GLU A 239 5.39 -1.88 -18.93
N ARG A 240 5.33 -1.31 -17.70
CA ARG A 240 5.71 -2.02 -16.49
C ARG A 240 4.84 -3.25 -16.25
N GLN A 241 3.53 -3.15 -16.46
CA GLN A 241 2.62 -4.29 -16.31
C GLN A 241 2.94 -5.39 -17.32
N LEU A 242 3.22 -5.04 -18.57
CA LEU A 242 3.64 -5.99 -19.60
C LEU A 242 4.91 -6.73 -19.17
N LEU A 243 5.94 -6.01 -18.75
CA LEU A 243 7.20 -6.59 -18.28
C LEU A 243 6.99 -7.50 -17.06
N GLN A 244 6.13 -7.11 -16.12
CA GLN A 244 5.77 -7.94 -14.98
C GLN A 244 5.09 -9.24 -15.41
N CYS A 245 4.14 -9.18 -16.36
CA CYS A 245 3.48 -10.37 -16.90
C CYS A 245 4.49 -11.30 -17.57
N VAL A 246 5.36 -10.77 -18.41
CA VAL A 246 6.40 -11.56 -19.11
C VAL A 246 7.35 -12.21 -18.11
N LEU A 247 7.80 -11.49 -17.08
CA LEU A 247 8.76 -12.00 -16.09
C LEU A 247 8.14 -12.97 -15.08
N GLN A 248 6.86 -12.83 -14.76
CA GLN A 248 6.19 -13.69 -13.79
C GLN A 248 5.50 -14.90 -14.43
N PHE A 249 4.99 -14.73 -15.65
CA PHE A 249 4.20 -15.75 -16.34
C PHE A 249 4.64 -15.93 -17.82
N PRO A 250 5.92 -16.21 -18.09
CA PRO A 250 6.42 -16.27 -19.47
C PRO A 250 5.69 -17.29 -20.34
N SER A 251 5.21 -18.40 -19.75
CA SER A 251 4.42 -19.41 -20.45
C SER A 251 2.99 -19.00 -20.80
N ALA A 252 2.49 -17.90 -20.24
CA ALA A 252 1.16 -17.36 -20.53
C ALA A 252 1.17 -16.33 -21.67
N VAL A 253 2.34 -15.89 -22.10
CA VAL A 253 2.51 -14.93 -23.19
C VAL A 253 2.79 -15.70 -24.48
N ASP A 254 2.04 -15.37 -25.55
CA ASP A 254 2.28 -16.00 -26.85
C ASP A 254 3.64 -15.53 -27.40
N PRO A 255 4.57 -16.48 -27.70
CA PRO A 255 5.89 -16.12 -28.19
C PRO A 255 5.84 -15.34 -29.52
N LEU A 256 4.83 -15.57 -30.35
CA LEU A 256 4.67 -14.86 -31.63
C LEU A 256 4.25 -13.40 -31.41
N GLU A 257 3.39 -13.14 -30.42
CA GLU A 257 3.01 -11.77 -30.04
C GLU A 257 4.19 -11.05 -29.39
N LEU A 258 4.94 -11.73 -28.52
CA LEU A 258 6.12 -11.15 -27.87
C LEU A 258 7.20 -10.77 -28.87
N ALA A 259 7.38 -11.57 -29.94
CA ALA A 259 8.36 -11.31 -30.99
C ALA A 259 8.02 -10.07 -31.86
N LEU A 260 6.79 -9.57 -31.81
CA LEU A 260 6.39 -8.33 -32.51
C LEU A 260 6.80 -7.07 -31.76
N ILE A 261 7.11 -7.19 -30.47
CA ILE A 261 7.50 -6.07 -29.61
C ILE A 261 9.02 -5.88 -29.68
N GLN A 262 9.45 -4.64 -29.81
CA GLN A 262 10.87 -4.28 -29.81
C GLN A 262 11.22 -3.42 -28.60
N PRO A 263 12.47 -3.45 -28.11
CA PRO A 263 12.88 -2.59 -26.99
C PRO A 263 12.57 -1.10 -27.20
N LEU A 264 12.64 -0.62 -28.43
CA LEU A 264 12.34 0.78 -28.79
C LEU A 264 10.85 1.14 -28.74
N ASP A 265 9.95 0.17 -28.58
CA ASP A 265 8.52 0.42 -28.40
C ASP A 265 8.20 0.90 -26.96
N PHE A 266 9.14 0.71 -26.03
CA PHE A 266 9.02 1.22 -24.68
C PHE A 266 9.47 2.68 -24.56
N THR A 267 8.70 3.47 -23.82
CA THR A 267 9.01 4.90 -23.59
C THR A 267 10.08 5.09 -22.53
N ALA A 268 10.09 4.24 -21.49
CA ALA A 268 11.05 4.35 -20.39
C ALA A 268 12.35 3.61 -20.73
N PRO A 269 13.54 4.28 -20.68
CA PRO A 269 14.83 3.65 -21.01
C PRO A 269 15.13 2.38 -20.19
N VAL A 270 14.77 2.37 -18.91
CA VAL A 270 14.91 1.17 -18.04
C VAL A 270 14.06 0.00 -18.56
N HIS A 271 12.85 0.27 -19.06
CA HIS A 271 11.97 -0.76 -19.61
C HIS A 271 12.50 -1.30 -20.94
N GLN A 272 13.15 -0.46 -21.75
CA GLN A 272 13.82 -0.87 -22.98
C GLN A 272 14.92 -1.89 -22.69
N GLU A 273 15.78 -1.61 -21.72
CA GLU A 273 16.86 -2.49 -21.31
C GLU A 273 16.38 -3.81 -20.71
N VAL A 274 15.35 -3.76 -19.85
CA VAL A 274 14.75 -4.97 -19.27
C VAL A 274 14.14 -5.83 -20.39
N PHE A 275 13.44 -5.24 -21.35
CA PHE A 275 12.86 -5.99 -22.45
C PHE A 275 13.93 -6.53 -23.40
N ALA A 276 15.01 -5.80 -23.64
CA ALA A 276 16.16 -6.27 -24.41
C ALA A 276 16.80 -7.51 -23.76
N ALA A 277 16.93 -7.52 -22.42
CA ALA A 277 17.42 -8.67 -21.67
C ALA A 277 16.47 -9.89 -21.80
N VAL A 278 15.16 -9.68 -21.73
CA VAL A 278 14.15 -10.74 -21.97
C VAL A 278 14.29 -11.33 -23.38
N ALA A 279 14.40 -10.46 -24.39
CA ALA A 279 14.54 -10.87 -25.79
C ALA A 279 15.86 -11.61 -26.05
N ALA A 280 16.95 -11.21 -25.40
CA ALA A 280 18.27 -11.84 -25.52
C ALA A 280 18.31 -13.25 -24.91
N VAL A 281 17.60 -13.47 -23.79
CA VAL A 281 17.55 -14.80 -23.12
C VAL A 281 16.59 -15.74 -23.85
N GLY A 282 15.57 -15.20 -24.54
CA GLY A 282 14.60 -15.98 -25.29
C GLY A 282 13.64 -16.82 -24.43
N GLU A 283 13.09 -17.89 -25.01
CA GLU A 283 12.05 -18.71 -24.35
C GLU A 283 12.60 -19.53 -23.19
N THR A 284 11.70 -19.83 -22.22
CA THR A 284 11.99 -20.68 -21.05
C THR A 284 12.16 -22.17 -21.35
N ALA A 285 12.21 -22.55 -22.61
CA ALA A 285 12.17 -23.95 -23.07
C ALA A 285 13.18 -24.84 -22.30
N GLY A 286 12.68 -25.65 -21.36
CA GLY A 286 13.46 -26.61 -20.59
C GLY A 286 14.16 -26.06 -19.32
N GLN A 287 13.99 -24.80 -18.98
CA GLN A 287 14.55 -24.20 -17.76
C GLN A 287 13.49 -24.06 -16.65
N SER A 288 13.92 -24.10 -15.39
CA SER A 288 13.04 -23.69 -14.29
C SER A 288 12.80 -22.18 -14.33
N MET A 289 11.63 -21.72 -13.86
CA MET A 289 11.28 -20.30 -13.79
C MET A 289 12.37 -19.45 -13.12
N SER A 290 12.89 -19.93 -11.98
CA SER A 290 13.94 -19.23 -11.24
C SER A 290 15.26 -19.13 -12.00
N ALA A 291 15.62 -20.17 -12.78
CA ALA A 291 16.83 -20.17 -13.59
C ALA A 291 16.70 -19.17 -14.77
N TRP A 292 15.55 -19.13 -15.40
CA TRP A 292 15.27 -18.17 -16.48
C TRP A 292 15.26 -16.73 -15.97
N GLN A 293 14.59 -16.44 -14.85
CA GLN A 293 14.60 -15.11 -14.23
C GLN A 293 16.02 -14.67 -13.84
N ALA A 294 16.84 -15.60 -13.34
CA ALA A 294 18.24 -15.31 -13.03
C ALA A 294 19.05 -15.00 -14.29
N ALA A 295 18.79 -15.69 -15.41
CA ALA A 295 19.44 -15.43 -16.70
C ALA A 295 19.05 -14.05 -17.25
N VAL A 296 17.77 -13.67 -17.18
CA VAL A 296 17.29 -12.35 -17.58
C VAL A 296 17.93 -11.27 -16.69
N ALA A 297 17.99 -11.47 -15.37
CA ALA A 297 18.65 -10.52 -14.46
C ALA A 297 20.15 -10.39 -14.70
N ALA A 298 20.81 -11.44 -15.19
CA ALA A 298 22.23 -11.39 -15.56
C ALA A 298 22.51 -10.74 -16.93
N ALA A 299 21.51 -10.72 -17.82
CA ALA A 299 21.57 -10.09 -19.12
C ALA A 299 21.07 -8.62 -19.12
N GLY A 300 20.41 -8.21 -18.05
CA GLY A 300 19.86 -6.87 -17.87
C GLY A 300 20.79 -5.93 -17.11
N PRO A 301 20.38 -4.66 -17.01
CA PRO A 301 21.13 -3.62 -16.31
C PRO A 301 21.16 -3.82 -14.79
#